data_7678c034d93b9c1013a28c9b490999ec
#
_entry.id   7678c034d93b9c1013a28c9b490999ec
#
_cell.length_a   1.000
_cell.length_b   1.000
_cell.length_c   1.000
_cell.angle_alpha   90.00
_cell.angle_beta   90.00
_cell.angle_gamma   90.00
#
_symmetry.space_group_name_H-M   'P 1'
#
loop_
_entity.id
_entity.type
_entity.pdbx_description
1 polymer ?
#
loop_
_entity_poly.entity_id
_entity_poly.type
_entity_poly.pdbx_seq_one_letter_code
_entity_poly.pdbx_strand_id
1 'polypeptide(L)'
;MFPAVLGMAGVLAAMSISAVSSSFVVLESNVQTVKTGELFEVIIKASVHTPVNAVDLKVNFPKDKLQVFSVDRGQSVLTIWTEDPVVTNNSVRFSGGTFRRGFIGSHEVATINFRALETGQYNVSISDVTLIAGDGTGTAVAVAPQSRSTLSLFTFDDSTSAEELRVMVQSGAVTDLNNDGRVTLQDISAFMGAWSSQSQFFDFDQDGKMTFRDFSIILADFFLQ
;
A
#
# COMPACT_ATOMS: atom_id res chain seq x y z
N MET A 1 63.16 27.32 20.35
CA MET A 1 61.81 27.84 20.30
C MET A 1 61.01 27.02 19.31
N PHE A 2 60.26 25.96 19.78
CA PHE A 2 59.44 25.11 18.95
C PHE A 2 57.97 25.47 19.16
N PRO A 3 57.18 25.66 18.14
CA PRO A 3 55.75 25.87 18.29
C PRO A 3 55.04 24.54 18.50
N ALA A 4 54.23 24.47 19.55
CA ALA A 4 53.33 23.34 19.83
C ALA A 4 52.17 23.39 18.85
N VAL A 5 51.99 22.30 18.10
CA VAL A 5 50.82 22.07 17.27
C VAL A 5 49.72 21.45 18.15
N LEU A 6 48.71 22.22 18.45
CA LEU A 6 47.47 21.72 19.13
C LEU A 6 46.63 20.98 18.11
N GLY A 7 46.62 19.67 18.20
CA GLY A 7 45.71 18.80 17.43
C GLY A 7 44.30 18.88 18.02
N MET A 8 43.39 19.47 17.26
CA MET A 8 41.95 19.48 17.58
C MET A 8 41.32 18.16 17.13
N ALA A 9 41.13 17.25 18.06
CA ALA A 9 40.39 16.01 17.82
C ALA A 9 38.89 16.31 17.70
N GLY A 10 38.40 16.36 16.48
CA GLY A 10 36.97 16.45 16.22
C GLY A 10 36.27 15.12 16.54
N VAL A 11 35.45 15.11 17.58
CA VAL A 11 34.56 13.98 17.89
C VAL A 11 33.42 14.00 16.89
N LEU A 12 33.46 13.12 15.90
CA LEU A 12 32.35 12.82 15.03
C LEU A 12 31.34 11.99 15.85
N ALA A 13 30.29 12.62 16.37
CA ALA A 13 29.13 11.94 16.91
C ALA A 13 28.35 11.31 15.74
N ALA A 14 28.50 10.00 15.54
CA ALA A 14 27.66 9.25 14.65
C ALA A 14 26.24 9.23 15.23
N MET A 15 25.34 10.07 14.72
CA MET A 15 23.91 9.94 14.98
C MET A 15 23.42 8.69 14.26
N SER A 16 23.19 7.62 15.01
CA SER A 16 22.48 6.45 14.52
C SER A 16 21.02 6.86 14.31
N ILE A 17 20.63 7.15 13.09
CA ILE A 17 19.23 7.28 12.71
C ILE A 17 18.66 5.86 12.72
N SER A 18 18.03 5.49 13.81
CA SER A 18 17.20 4.26 13.85
C SER A 18 16.03 4.51 12.90
N ALA A 19 16.01 3.83 11.76
CA ALA A 19 14.82 3.77 10.92
C ALA A 19 13.72 3.14 11.76
N VAL A 20 12.76 3.93 12.19
CA VAL A 20 11.55 3.41 12.85
C VAL A 20 10.76 2.71 11.76
N SER A 21 10.75 1.37 11.80
CA SER A 21 9.88 0.58 10.95
C SER A 21 8.44 0.92 11.29
N SER A 22 7.74 1.62 10.41
CA SER A 22 6.35 2.03 10.62
C SER A 22 5.41 0.94 10.16
N SER A 23 4.34 0.72 10.93
CA SER A 23 3.23 -0.15 10.49
C SER A 23 2.41 0.57 9.44
N PHE A 24 1.84 -0.17 8.49
CA PHE A 24 1.03 0.38 7.41
C PHE A 24 -0.03 -0.61 6.92
N VAL A 25 -1.05 -0.10 6.23
CA VAL A 25 -2.08 -0.89 5.58
C VAL A 25 -2.14 -0.49 4.10
N VAL A 26 -2.27 -1.48 3.23
CA VAL A 26 -2.19 -1.31 1.79
C VAL A 26 -3.29 -2.04 1.06
N LEU A 27 -3.56 -1.60 -0.17
CA LEU A 27 -4.40 -2.29 -1.14
C LEU A 27 -3.53 -2.90 -2.24
N GLU A 28 -3.82 -4.14 -2.58
CA GLU A 28 -3.23 -4.83 -3.71
C GLU A 28 -4.34 -5.35 -4.62
N SER A 29 -4.09 -5.43 -5.92
CA SER A 29 -4.97 -6.09 -6.87
C SER A 29 -4.14 -6.98 -7.79
N ASN A 30 -4.74 -8.08 -8.20
CA ASN A 30 -4.17 -8.98 -9.20
C ASN A 30 -4.26 -8.41 -10.62
N VAL A 31 -4.96 -7.30 -10.81
CA VAL A 31 -5.15 -6.64 -12.10
C VAL A 31 -5.06 -5.13 -11.96
N GLN A 32 -4.54 -4.47 -13.00
CA GLN A 32 -4.55 -3.01 -13.14
C GLN A 32 -5.65 -2.54 -14.09
N THR A 33 -6.01 -3.40 -15.04
CA THR A 33 -7.06 -3.14 -16.02
C THR A 33 -8.13 -4.21 -15.94
N VAL A 34 -9.39 -3.80 -16.00
CA VAL A 34 -10.56 -4.67 -15.87
C VAL A 34 -11.57 -4.33 -16.96
N LYS A 35 -12.16 -5.32 -17.60
CA LYS A 35 -13.26 -5.07 -18.54
C LYS A 35 -14.54 -4.76 -17.79
N THR A 36 -15.34 -3.83 -18.30
CA THR A 36 -16.67 -3.51 -17.75
C THR A 36 -17.52 -4.78 -17.63
N GLY A 37 -18.13 -4.98 -16.46
CA GLY A 37 -18.93 -6.16 -16.11
C GLY A 37 -18.15 -7.30 -15.47
N GLU A 38 -16.82 -7.33 -15.58
CA GLU A 38 -15.97 -8.35 -14.97
C GLU A 38 -15.78 -8.14 -13.47
N LEU A 39 -15.40 -9.24 -12.80
CA LEU A 39 -15.05 -9.28 -11.40
C LEU A 39 -13.53 -9.20 -11.24
N PHE A 40 -13.08 -8.50 -10.21
CA PHE A 40 -11.66 -8.45 -9.81
C PHE A 40 -11.54 -8.34 -8.30
N GLU A 41 -10.36 -8.62 -7.79
CA GLU A 41 -10.07 -8.68 -6.36
C GLU A 41 -9.22 -7.51 -5.91
N VAL A 42 -9.57 -6.96 -4.76
CA VAL A 42 -8.75 -5.99 -4.03
C VAL A 42 -8.46 -6.57 -2.66
N ILE A 43 -7.19 -6.87 -2.41
CA ILE A 43 -6.68 -7.48 -1.19
C ILE A 43 -6.23 -6.36 -0.25
N ILE A 44 -6.69 -6.40 0.98
CA ILE A 44 -6.29 -5.48 2.05
C ILE A 44 -5.22 -6.18 2.89
N LYS A 45 -4.02 -5.64 2.94
CA LYS A 45 -2.93 -6.17 3.77
C LYS A 45 -2.48 -5.18 4.83
N ALA A 46 -2.28 -5.68 6.04
CA ALA A 46 -1.64 -4.95 7.13
C ALA A 46 -0.22 -5.47 7.33
N SER A 47 0.75 -4.58 7.28
CA SER A 47 2.15 -4.86 7.59
C SER A 47 2.52 -4.17 8.89
N VAL A 48 2.83 -4.95 9.92
CA VAL A 48 3.02 -4.45 11.28
C VAL A 48 4.34 -4.93 11.89
N HIS A 49 5.02 -4.03 12.58
CA HIS A 49 6.32 -4.31 13.21
C HIS A 49 6.23 -4.54 14.72
N THR A 50 5.07 -4.23 15.30
CA THR A 50 4.72 -4.55 16.68
C THR A 50 3.48 -5.43 16.68
N PRO A 51 3.30 -6.32 17.69
CA PRO A 51 2.11 -7.15 17.73
C PRO A 51 0.83 -6.33 17.71
N VAL A 52 -0.06 -6.60 16.75
CA VAL A 52 -1.38 -5.98 16.61
C VAL A 52 -2.45 -7.05 16.83
N ASN A 53 -3.41 -6.79 17.69
CA ASN A 53 -4.48 -7.73 17.99
C ASN A 53 -5.87 -7.26 17.54
N ALA A 54 -6.05 -5.97 17.20
CA ALA A 54 -7.29 -5.50 16.63
C ALA A 54 -7.04 -4.50 15.49
N VAL A 55 -7.92 -4.55 14.50
CA VAL A 55 -7.90 -3.73 13.29
C VAL A 55 -9.29 -3.16 13.07
N ASP A 56 -9.38 -1.85 12.86
CA ASP A 56 -10.56 -1.16 12.35
C ASP A 56 -10.11 -0.32 11.16
N LEU A 57 -10.75 -0.47 10.02
CA LEU A 57 -10.42 0.29 8.82
C LEU A 57 -11.61 0.42 7.88
N LYS A 58 -11.53 1.39 6.98
CA LYS A 58 -12.53 1.67 5.97
C LYS A 58 -11.90 1.77 4.60
N VAL A 59 -12.44 1.05 3.63
CA VAL A 59 -12.07 1.13 2.23
C VAL A 59 -13.15 1.92 1.48
N ASN A 60 -12.76 2.99 0.79
CA ASN A 60 -13.64 3.82 -0.01
C ASN A 60 -13.47 3.49 -1.49
N PHE A 61 -14.57 3.54 -2.24
CA PHE A 61 -14.60 3.30 -3.67
C PHE A 61 -15.68 4.17 -4.34
N PRO A 62 -15.55 4.49 -5.64
CA PRO A 62 -16.56 5.25 -6.38
C PRO A 62 -17.76 4.34 -6.72
N LYS A 63 -18.91 4.61 -6.12
CA LYS A 63 -20.15 3.82 -6.26
C LYS A 63 -20.68 3.71 -7.70
N ASP A 64 -20.38 4.73 -8.52
CA ASP A 64 -20.85 4.78 -9.91
C ASP A 64 -19.95 3.95 -10.85
N LYS A 65 -18.74 3.62 -10.40
CA LYS A 65 -17.74 2.85 -11.16
C LYS A 65 -17.59 1.42 -10.69
N LEU A 66 -17.82 1.18 -9.38
CA LEU A 66 -17.61 -0.10 -8.73
C LEU A 66 -18.80 -0.53 -7.89
N GLN A 67 -19.07 -1.82 -7.91
CA GLN A 67 -20.03 -2.48 -7.02
C GLN A 67 -19.30 -3.56 -6.23
N VAL A 68 -19.47 -3.60 -4.93
CA VAL A 68 -19.02 -4.74 -4.12
C VAL A 68 -19.88 -5.95 -4.47
N PHE A 69 -19.25 -7.01 -4.95
CA PHE A 69 -19.90 -8.28 -5.25
C PHE A 69 -19.90 -9.18 -4.01
N SER A 70 -18.76 -9.32 -3.34
CA SER A 70 -18.59 -10.06 -2.10
C SER A 70 -17.38 -9.58 -1.32
N VAL A 71 -17.34 -9.94 -0.04
CA VAL A 71 -16.16 -9.76 0.83
C VAL A 71 -15.73 -11.14 1.30
N ASP A 72 -14.48 -11.50 1.01
CA ASP A 72 -13.87 -12.75 1.47
C ASP A 72 -12.97 -12.50 2.69
N ARG A 73 -13.12 -13.38 3.68
CA ARG A 73 -12.36 -13.39 4.94
C ARG A 73 -11.55 -14.68 5.11
N GLY A 74 -11.54 -15.53 4.10
CA GLY A 74 -10.98 -16.89 4.21
C GLY A 74 -9.48 -16.92 4.49
N GLN A 75 -8.73 -15.93 4.02
CA GLN A 75 -7.29 -15.76 4.25
C GLN A 75 -6.97 -14.74 5.35
N SER A 76 -7.99 -14.23 6.04
CA SER A 76 -7.83 -13.17 7.03
C SER A 76 -7.00 -13.60 8.23
N VAL A 77 -6.07 -12.74 8.64
CA VAL A 77 -5.37 -12.86 9.93
C VAL A 77 -6.31 -12.62 11.11
N LEU A 78 -7.45 -11.94 10.88
CA LEU A 78 -8.45 -11.68 11.91
C LEU A 78 -9.30 -12.92 12.12
N THR A 79 -9.26 -13.46 13.32
CA THR A 79 -10.00 -14.66 13.72
C THR A 79 -11.28 -14.36 14.49
N ILE A 80 -11.43 -13.13 14.95
CA ILE A 80 -12.60 -12.61 15.65
C ILE A 80 -13.08 -11.39 14.88
N TRP A 81 -14.34 -11.41 14.43
CA TRP A 81 -15.00 -10.29 13.80
C TRP A 81 -15.97 -9.68 14.79
N THR A 82 -15.83 -8.40 15.12
CA THR A 82 -16.74 -7.70 16.05
C THR A 82 -18.10 -7.48 15.40
N GLU A 83 -18.09 -7.32 14.08
CA GLU A 83 -19.27 -7.26 13.22
C GLU A 83 -18.91 -7.81 11.82
N ASP A 84 -19.87 -8.23 11.05
CA ASP A 84 -19.66 -8.54 9.64
C ASP A 84 -19.22 -7.28 8.89
N PRO A 85 -18.41 -7.40 7.83
CA PRO A 85 -18.00 -6.24 7.04
C PRO A 85 -19.21 -5.42 6.57
N VAL A 86 -19.24 -4.15 6.97
CA VAL A 86 -20.35 -3.25 6.67
C VAL A 86 -20.14 -2.63 5.30
N VAL A 87 -20.93 -3.06 4.32
CA VAL A 87 -20.90 -2.54 2.96
C VAL A 87 -21.92 -1.41 2.83
N THR A 88 -21.46 -0.24 2.41
CA THR A 88 -22.30 0.90 2.05
C THR A 88 -22.19 1.18 0.55
N ASN A 89 -22.86 2.21 0.06
CA ASN A 89 -22.82 2.57 -1.36
C ASN A 89 -21.41 2.92 -1.87
N ASN A 90 -20.52 3.41 -1.00
CA ASN A 90 -19.21 3.93 -1.40
C ASN A 90 -18.08 3.48 -0.48
N SER A 91 -18.34 2.57 0.45
CA SER A 91 -17.28 2.09 1.34
C SER A 91 -17.59 0.71 1.92
N VAL A 92 -16.52 0.03 2.36
CA VAL A 92 -16.59 -1.19 3.19
C VAL A 92 -15.79 -0.92 4.46
N ARG A 93 -16.41 -1.18 5.62
CA ARG A 93 -15.76 -1.10 6.93
C ARG A 93 -15.47 -2.50 7.45
N PHE A 94 -14.30 -2.64 8.03
CA PHE A 94 -13.82 -3.86 8.65
C PHE A 94 -13.45 -3.59 10.10
N SER A 95 -13.95 -4.42 11.02
CA SER A 95 -13.62 -4.34 12.43
C SER A 95 -13.48 -5.74 13.01
N GLY A 96 -12.31 -6.03 13.55
CA GLY A 96 -12.03 -7.36 14.09
C GLY A 96 -10.68 -7.46 14.78
N GLY A 97 -10.37 -8.65 15.21
CA GLY A 97 -9.13 -8.91 15.92
C GLY A 97 -8.67 -10.35 15.80
N THR A 98 -7.59 -10.64 16.48
CA THR A 98 -7.03 -11.99 16.59
C THR A 98 -6.77 -12.35 18.03
N PHE A 99 -6.82 -13.66 18.33
CA PHE A 99 -6.55 -14.16 19.66
C PHE A 99 -5.09 -13.93 20.09
N ARG A 100 -4.87 -13.90 21.41
CA ARG A 100 -3.56 -13.82 22.05
C ARG A 100 -2.86 -12.47 21.86
N ARG A 101 -1.55 -12.54 21.58
CA ARG A 101 -0.67 -11.36 21.50
C ARG A 101 -0.74 -10.60 20.17
N GLY A 102 -1.62 -11.03 19.26
CA GLY A 102 -1.73 -10.42 17.94
C GLY A 102 -0.82 -11.02 16.88
N PHE A 103 -0.74 -10.36 15.74
CA PHE A 103 0.11 -10.74 14.61
C PHE A 103 1.22 -9.71 14.39
N ILE A 104 2.30 -10.15 13.74
CA ILE A 104 3.46 -9.35 13.29
C ILE A 104 3.75 -9.74 11.85
N GLY A 105 4.30 -8.81 11.08
CA GLY A 105 4.62 -9.00 9.67
C GLY A 105 3.48 -8.57 8.76
N SER A 106 3.51 -9.04 7.52
CA SER A 106 2.52 -8.70 6.50
C SER A 106 1.48 -9.81 6.41
N HIS A 107 0.20 -9.45 6.61
CA HIS A 107 -0.92 -10.38 6.60
C HIS A 107 -2.13 -9.79 5.91
N GLU A 108 -2.92 -10.66 5.29
CA GLU A 108 -4.20 -10.29 4.72
C GLU A 108 -5.23 -10.01 5.82
N VAL A 109 -5.95 -8.90 5.67
CA VAL A 109 -7.08 -8.52 6.52
C VAL A 109 -8.38 -9.04 5.92
N ALA A 110 -8.59 -8.78 4.63
CA ALA A 110 -9.75 -9.26 3.87
C ALA A 110 -9.51 -9.04 2.38
N THR A 111 -10.30 -9.70 1.54
CA THR A 111 -10.36 -9.44 0.11
C THR A 111 -11.76 -8.95 -0.27
N ILE A 112 -11.85 -7.86 -1.05
CA ILE A 112 -13.09 -7.34 -1.62
C ILE A 112 -13.14 -7.74 -3.08
N ASN A 113 -14.18 -8.46 -3.47
CA ASN A 113 -14.49 -8.74 -4.87
C ASN A 113 -15.38 -7.61 -5.40
N PHE A 114 -14.87 -6.86 -6.36
CA PHE A 114 -15.60 -5.80 -7.04
C PHE A 114 -16.07 -6.25 -8.41
N ARG A 115 -17.18 -5.66 -8.87
CA ARG A 115 -17.59 -5.66 -10.27
C ARG A 115 -17.37 -4.26 -10.83
N ALA A 116 -16.68 -4.19 -11.98
CA ALA A 116 -16.53 -2.95 -12.74
C ALA A 116 -17.86 -2.59 -13.42
N LEU A 117 -18.35 -1.35 -13.26
CA LEU A 117 -19.64 -0.89 -13.79
C LEU A 117 -19.47 -0.02 -15.02
N GLU A 118 -18.51 0.90 -15.00
CA GLU A 118 -18.28 1.87 -16.08
C GLU A 118 -16.80 1.98 -16.44
N THR A 119 -16.52 2.43 -17.65
CA THR A 119 -15.16 2.68 -18.14
C THR A 119 -14.52 3.89 -17.47
N GLY A 120 -13.19 3.93 -17.50
CA GLY A 120 -12.37 5.04 -17.03
C GLY A 120 -11.42 4.68 -15.89
N GLN A 121 -10.68 5.69 -15.45
CA GLN A 121 -9.78 5.57 -14.30
C GLN A 121 -10.52 5.90 -13.02
N TYR A 122 -10.24 5.15 -11.95
CA TYR A 122 -10.76 5.41 -10.62
C TYR A 122 -9.86 4.85 -9.54
N ASN A 123 -10.06 5.33 -8.32
CA ASN A 123 -9.26 4.97 -7.16
C ASN A 123 -10.10 4.27 -6.10
N VAL A 124 -9.53 3.21 -5.53
CA VAL A 124 -9.98 2.61 -4.27
C VAL A 124 -8.98 3.02 -3.20
N SER A 125 -9.44 3.54 -2.07
CA SER A 125 -8.55 4.08 -1.04
C SER A 125 -8.91 3.59 0.36
N ILE A 126 -7.90 3.47 1.23
CA ILE A 126 -8.09 3.19 2.65
C ILE A 126 -8.22 4.51 3.42
N SER A 127 -9.14 4.55 4.38
CA SER A 127 -9.27 5.61 5.37
C SER A 127 -9.53 5.03 6.76
N ASP A 128 -9.48 5.90 7.75
CA ASP A 128 -9.90 5.58 9.14
C ASP A 128 -9.22 4.31 9.71
N VAL A 129 -7.90 4.18 9.51
CA VAL A 129 -7.15 3.02 10.00
C VAL A 129 -6.82 3.16 11.48
N THR A 130 -7.23 2.16 12.26
CA THR A 130 -6.84 2.00 13.65
C THR A 130 -6.29 0.59 13.87
N LEU A 131 -5.05 0.51 14.33
CA LEU A 131 -4.41 -0.73 14.74
C LEU A 131 -4.17 -0.68 16.24
N ILE A 132 -4.58 -1.70 16.98
CA ILE A 132 -4.43 -1.76 18.44
C ILE A 132 -3.36 -2.80 18.80
N ALA A 133 -2.44 -2.39 19.67
CA ALA A 133 -1.35 -3.25 20.13
C ALA A 133 -1.85 -4.48 20.89
N GLY A 134 -1.17 -5.60 20.70
CA GLY A 134 -1.48 -6.87 21.36
C GLY A 134 -0.94 -6.99 22.80
N ASP A 135 -0.64 -5.87 23.42
CA ASP A 135 -0.10 -5.80 24.80
C ASP A 135 -1.19 -5.76 25.88
N GLY A 136 -2.45 -5.69 25.49
CA GLY A 136 -3.59 -5.64 26.40
C GLY A 136 -3.89 -4.25 26.99
N THR A 137 -3.15 -3.21 26.60
CA THR A 137 -3.34 -1.83 27.09
C THR A 137 -4.34 -1.02 26.27
N GLY A 138 -4.71 -1.51 25.07
CA GLY A 138 -5.55 -0.78 24.11
C GLY A 138 -4.81 0.36 23.42
N THR A 139 -3.48 0.35 23.43
CA THR A 139 -2.66 1.38 22.80
C THR A 139 -2.75 1.29 21.28
N ALA A 140 -3.00 2.43 20.62
CA ALA A 140 -2.99 2.51 19.19
C ALA A 140 -1.54 2.43 18.65
N VAL A 141 -1.34 1.60 17.63
CA VAL A 141 -0.08 1.51 16.89
C VAL A 141 -0.05 2.61 15.84
N ALA A 142 1.06 3.35 15.77
CA ALA A 142 1.24 4.38 14.76
C ALA A 142 1.25 3.75 13.36
N VAL A 143 0.39 4.27 12.49
CA VAL A 143 0.29 3.88 11.09
C VAL A 143 0.91 4.97 10.24
N ALA A 144 1.94 4.63 9.48
CA ALA A 144 2.52 5.57 8.54
C ALA A 144 1.56 5.78 7.35
N PRO A 145 1.41 7.02 6.88
CA PRO A 145 0.76 7.28 5.61
C PRO A 145 1.55 6.56 4.52
N GLN A 146 0.89 5.68 3.80
CA GLN A 146 1.50 4.94 2.70
C GLN A 146 0.87 5.31 1.38
N SER A 147 1.70 5.40 0.37
CA SER A 147 1.28 5.62 -1.01
C SER A 147 0.29 4.58 -1.52
N ARG A 148 0.41 3.33 -1.09
CA ARG A 148 -0.52 2.24 -1.48
C ARG A 148 -1.76 2.10 -0.60
N SER A 149 -2.08 3.07 0.22
CA SER A 149 -3.43 3.19 0.77
C SER A 149 -4.47 3.57 -0.30
N THR A 150 -4.01 3.90 -1.50
CA THR A 150 -4.84 4.16 -2.68
C THR A 150 -4.36 3.27 -3.84
N LEU A 151 -5.30 2.58 -4.47
CA LEU A 151 -5.11 1.72 -5.63
C LEU A 151 -5.82 2.36 -6.82
N SER A 152 -5.07 2.66 -7.88
CA SER A 152 -5.62 3.15 -9.14
C SER A 152 -5.92 1.99 -10.07
N LEU A 153 -7.11 2.01 -10.66
CA LEU A 153 -7.62 0.98 -11.56
C LEU A 153 -8.18 1.60 -12.83
N PHE A 154 -8.07 0.88 -13.93
CA PHE A 154 -8.61 1.26 -15.23
C PHE A 154 -9.64 0.26 -15.70
N THR A 155 -10.80 0.75 -16.09
CA THR A 155 -11.84 -0.08 -16.70
C THR A 155 -12.02 0.28 -18.16
N PHE A 156 -12.09 -0.72 -19.01
CA PHE A 156 -12.29 -0.60 -20.44
C PHE A 156 -13.49 -1.42 -20.92
N ASP A 157 -13.95 -1.17 -22.12
CA ASP A 157 -14.98 -1.95 -22.79
C ASP A 157 -14.55 -2.32 -24.22
N ASP A 158 -15.42 -2.98 -24.97
CA ASP A 158 -15.12 -3.42 -26.33
C ASP A 158 -14.91 -2.26 -27.32
N SER A 159 -15.25 -1.02 -26.95
CA SER A 159 -15.02 0.18 -27.78
C SER A 159 -13.65 0.82 -27.51
N THR A 160 -12.97 0.44 -26.44
CA THR A 160 -11.66 1.00 -26.05
C THR A 160 -10.59 0.47 -27.01
N SER A 161 -9.89 1.37 -27.67
CA SER A 161 -8.80 1.00 -28.60
C SER A 161 -7.58 0.46 -27.84
N ALA A 162 -6.78 -0.36 -28.51
CA ALA A 162 -5.54 -0.90 -27.94
C ALA A 162 -4.54 0.21 -27.56
N GLU A 163 -4.57 1.36 -28.26
CA GLU A 163 -3.72 2.50 -27.96
C GLU A 163 -4.19 3.25 -26.70
N GLU A 164 -5.50 3.47 -26.56
CA GLU A 164 -6.08 4.03 -25.33
C GLU A 164 -5.77 3.16 -24.13
N LEU A 165 -5.87 1.83 -24.28
CA LEU A 165 -5.53 0.88 -23.21
C LEU A 165 -4.05 0.97 -22.82
N ARG A 166 -3.14 1.13 -23.81
CA ARG A 166 -1.71 1.33 -23.53
C ARG A 166 -1.45 2.63 -22.77
N VAL A 167 -2.08 3.72 -23.17
CA VAL A 167 -1.97 5.02 -22.50
C VAL A 167 -2.51 4.93 -21.06
N MET A 168 -3.64 4.27 -20.85
CA MET A 168 -4.21 4.04 -19.52
C MET A 168 -3.27 3.25 -18.60
N VAL A 169 -2.66 2.18 -19.10
CA VAL A 169 -1.70 1.37 -18.33
C VAL A 169 -0.42 2.17 -18.02
N GLN A 170 0.05 2.99 -18.96
CA GLN A 170 1.22 3.84 -18.75
C GLN A 170 0.97 5.01 -17.80
N SER A 171 -0.24 5.57 -17.78
CA SER A 171 -0.58 6.69 -16.89
C SER A 171 -0.85 6.28 -15.45
N GLY A 172 -1.12 5.00 -15.21
CA GLY A 172 -1.20 4.43 -13.86
C GLY A 172 0.13 3.87 -13.42
N ALA A 173 1.18 4.69 -13.46
CA ALA A 173 2.52 4.25 -13.14
C ALA A 173 2.54 3.59 -11.75
N VAL A 174 2.86 2.31 -11.71
CA VAL A 174 3.10 1.54 -10.46
C VAL A 174 4.18 2.22 -9.62
N THR A 175 4.93 3.10 -10.23
CA THR A 175 6.06 3.88 -9.71
C THR A 175 5.67 5.24 -9.14
N ASP A 176 4.44 5.71 -9.33
CA ASP A 176 3.86 6.86 -8.63
C ASP A 176 3.45 6.41 -7.21
N LEU A 177 4.38 6.48 -6.30
CA LEU A 177 4.26 5.90 -4.95
C LEU A 177 3.40 6.76 -4.02
N ASN A 178 3.28 8.06 -4.27
CA ASN A 178 2.45 8.96 -3.50
C ASN A 178 1.09 9.22 -4.15
N ASN A 179 0.89 8.68 -5.35
CA ASN A 179 -0.34 8.75 -6.16
C ASN A 179 -0.80 10.19 -6.43
N ASP A 180 0.17 11.08 -6.68
CA ASP A 180 -0.10 12.49 -7.04
C ASP A 180 -0.29 12.68 -8.56
N GLY A 181 -0.21 11.59 -9.34
CA GLY A 181 -0.38 11.54 -10.79
C GLY A 181 0.94 11.76 -11.55
N ARG A 182 2.08 11.78 -10.86
CA ARG A 182 3.41 11.94 -11.45
C ARG A 182 4.46 11.13 -10.70
N VAL A 183 5.44 10.64 -11.43
CA VAL A 183 6.63 10.06 -10.80
C VAL A 183 7.67 11.15 -10.56
N THR A 184 7.90 11.50 -9.30
CA THR A 184 8.77 12.61 -8.89
C THR A 184 9.96 12.12 -8.05
N LEU A 185 10.81 13.03 -7.62
CA LEU A 185 11.88 12.72 -6.67
C LEU A 185 11.35 12.22 -5.31
N GLN A 186 10.09 12.51 -4.97
CA GLN A 186 9.46 11.99 -3.76
C GLN A 186 9.26 10.47 -3.85
N ASP A 187 8.84 9.99 -5.01
CA ASP A 187 8.64 8.57 -5.28
C ASP A 187 9.96 7.82 -5.30
N ILE A 188 10.97 8.39 -5.96
CA ILE A 188 12.33 7.86 -5.94
C ILE A 188 12.87 7.82 -4.49
N SER A 189 12.61 8.85 -3.69
CA SER A 189 13.04 8.89 -2.28
C SER A 189 12.33 7.83 -1.44
N ALA A 190 11.03 7.60 -1.67
CA ALA A 190 10.26 6.56 -1.01
C ALA A 190 10.80 5.16 -1.37
N PHE A 191 11.08 4.92 -2.65
CA PHE A 191 11.72 3.69 -3.12
C PHE A 191 13.09 3.47 -2.46
N MET A 192 13.95 4.49 -2.47
CA MET A 192 15.28 4.39 -1.86
C MET A 192 15.22 4.20 -0.34
N GLY A 193 14.24 4.80 0.34
CA GLY A 193 14.01 4.60 1.77
C GLY A 193 13.66 3.16 2.12
N ALA A 194 13.00 2.44 1.23
CA ALA A 194 12.64 1.03 1.39
C ALA A 194 13.75 0.05 0.97
N TRP A 195 14.83 0.53 0.36
CA TRP A 195 15.89 -0.32 -0.21
C TRP A 195 16.47 -1.31 0.79
N SER A 196 16.72 -0.88 2.02
CA SER A 196 17.30 -1.72 3.07
C SER A 196 16.34 -2.81 3.58
N SER A 197 15.04 -2.59 3.47
CA SER A 197 14.02 -3.54 3.92
C SER A 197 13.69 -4.61 2.89
N GLN A 198 14.21 -4.47 1.65
CA GLN A 198 13.95 -5.39 0.53
C GLN A 198 12.45 -5.70 0.38
N SER A 199 11.65 -4.65 0.50
CA SER A 199 10.21 -4.78 0.49
C SER A 199 9.71 -5.22 -0.89
N GLN A 200 9.02 -6.34 -0.96
CA GLN A 200 8.33 -6.82 -2.18
C GLN A 200 7.34 -5.79 -2.77
N PHE A 201 7.05 -4.78 -2.01
CA PHE A 201 6.25 -3.64 -2.38
C PHE A 201 6.78 -2.84 -3.56
N PHE A 202 8.10 -2.82 -3.72
CA PHE A 202 8.83 -2.09 -4.74
C PHE A 202 9.44 -3.03 -5.80
N ASP A 203 8.95 -4.25 -5.84
CA ASP A 203 9.22 -5.23 -6.89
C ASP A 203 8.28 -4.92 -8.06
N PHE A 204 8.72 -4.02 -8.93
CA PHE A 204 7.92 -3.53 -10.04
C PHE A 204 7.90 -4.50 -11.23
N ASP A 205 8.93 -5.36 -11.36
CA ASP A 205 8.99 -6.38 -12.39
C ASP A 205 8.47 -7.75 -11.94
N GLN A 206 8.04 -7.84 -10.65
CA GLN A 206 7.44 -9.02 -10.03
C GLN A 206 8.32 -10.27 -10.04
N ASP A 207 9.65 -10.09 -9.98
CA ASP A 207 10.62 -11.19 -9.91
C ASP A 207 10.79 -11.76 -8.48
N GLY A 208 10.09 -11.18 -7.51
CA GLY A 208 10.11 -11.56 -6.09
C GLY A 208 11.19 -10.87 -5.27
N LYS A 209 11.91 -9.90 -5.84
CA LYS A 209 13.00 -9.18 -5.18
C LYS A 209 13.00 -7.71 -5.57
N MET A 210 13.35 -6.86 -4.61
CA MET A 210 13.64 -5.46 -4.88
C MET A 210 15.09 -5.30 -5.35
N THR A 211 15.29 -4.99 -6.63
CA THR A 211 16.60 -4.95 -7.28
C THR A 211 16.88 -3.61 -8.00
N PHE A 212 18.07 -3.45 -8.58
CA PHE A 212 18.37 -2.33 -9.46
C PHE A 212 17.49 -2.27 -10.72
N ARG A 213 16.85 -3.37 -11.07
CA ARG A 213 15.91 -3.42 -12.19
C ARG A 213 14.65 -2.65 -11.87
N ASP A 214 14.12 -2.79 -10.65
CA ASP A 214 12.99 -2.01 -10.16
C ASP A 214 13.33 -0.53 -10.06
N PHE A 215 14.55 -0.22 -9.59
CA PHE A 215 15.06 1.14 -9.61
C PHE A 215 15.12 1.74 -11.02
N SER A 216 15.51 0.93 -12.01
CA SER A 216 15.52 1.37 -13.41
C SER A 216 14.13 1.63 -13.95
N ILE A 217 13.11 0.90 -13.50
CA ILE A 217 11.70 1.10 -13.89
C ILE A 217 11.21 2.45 -13.38
N ILE A 218 11.38 2.75 -12.08
CA ILE A 218 10.95 4.05 -11.52
C ILE A 218 11.72 5.23 -12.14
N LEU A 219 12.99 5.05 -12.47
CA LEU A 219 13.77 6.07 -13.17
C LEU A 219 13.28 6.28 -14.60
N ALA A 220 12.94 5.21 -15.32
CA ALA A 220 12.40 5.32 -16.67
C ALA A 220 11.09 6.11 -16.67
N ASP A 221 10.20 5.82 -15.74
CA ASP A 221 8.92 6.52 -15.59
C ASP A 221 9.11 7.99 -15.17
N PHE A 222 10.12 8.28 -14.34
CA PHE A 222 10.49 9.66 -13.98
C PHE A 222 10.96 10.50 -15.18
N PHE A 223 11.65 9.90 -16.14
CA PHE A 223 12.18 10.61 -17.31
C PHE A 223 11.23 10.64 -18.52
N LEU A 224 10.20 9.81 -18.52
CA LEU A 224 9.26 9.67 -19.65
C LEU A 224 7.98 10.51 -19.52
N GLN A 225 7.85 11.29 -18.44
CA GLN A 225 6.70 12.18 -18.20
C GLN A 225 6.80 13.52 -18.91
#